data_50b8be8f87d7dbfd5b1f6e2c11de6e99
#
_entry.id   50b8be8f87d7dbfd5b1f6e2c11de6e99
#
_cell.length_a   1.000
_cell.length_b   1.000
_cell.length_c   1.000
_cell.angle_alpha   90.00
_cell.angle_beta   90.00
_cell.angle_gamma   90.00
#
_symmetry.space_group_name_H-M   'P 1'
#
loop_
_entity.id
_entity.type
_entity.pdbx_description
1 polymer ?
#
loop_
_entity_poly.entity_id
_entity_poly.type
_entity_poly.pdbx_seq_one_letter_code
_entity_poly.pdbx_strand_id
1 'polypeptide(L)'
;MSNQSLTPPFGPQDVEVLERETPFQGFFRVDTLTLRHKHYNGGWGEPVRRELFVRPPAAAVLPYDPVRGEILLVEQFRVGALEWRDTPWCLELIAGIADKDGESAADLIRREAVEEAGLTLGTMEPIAAYMPSPGGTNERLQVFVGHADLAGAGGIFGCPDEALIACCRFRRNLPW
;
A
#
# COMPACT_ATOMS: atom_id res chain seq x y z
N MET A 1 3.89 -37.81 -4.64
CA MET A 1 4.40 -36.44 -4.54
C MET A 1 3.95 -35.89 -3.19
N SER A 2 4.86 -35.66 -2.26
CA SER A 2 4.53 -35.13 -0.93
C SER A 2 3.98 -33.73 -1.10
N ASN A 3 2.79 -33.51 -0.56
CA ASN A 3 2.16 -32.20 -0.50
C ASN A 3 3.00 -31.33 0.46
N GLN A 4 4.05 -30.69 -0.04
CA GLN A 4 4.85 -29.76 0.76
C GLN A 4 3.95 -28.58 1.11
N SER A 5 3.72 -28.39 2.40
CA SER A 5 3.05 -27.20 2.91
C SER A 5 3.83 -25.96 2.45
N LEU A 6 3.13 -24.98 1.86
CA LEU A 6 3.70 -23.66 1.53
C LEU A 6 3.93 -22.79 2.79
N THR A 7 3.67 -23.33 3.98
CA THR A 7 3.91 -22.64 5.24
C THR A 7 5.41 -22.65 5.55
N PRO A 8 6.02 -21.47 5.78
CA PRO A 8 7.41 -21.40 6.21
C PRO A 8 7.67 -22.22 7.47
N PRO A 9 8.83 -22.89 7.58
CA PRO A 9 9.15 -23.75 8.74
C PRO A 9 9.43 -22.96 10.02
N PHE A 10 9.67 -21.64 9.92
CA PHE A 10 9.98 -20.74 11.03
C PHE A 10 8.82 -19.82 11.33
N GLY A 11 8.73 -19.41 12.61
CA GLY A 11 7.74 -18.48 13.12
C GLY A 11 8.37 -17.38 13.98
N PRO A 12 7.55 -16.53 14.62
CA PRO A 12 8.04 -15.44 15.47
C PRO A 12 9.00 -15.88 16.59
N GLN A 13 8.87 -17.12 17.09
CA GLN A 13 9.74 -17.72 18.13
C GLN A 13 11.16 -18.05 17.61
N ASP A 14 11.37 -17.97 16.31
CA ASP A 14 12.65 -18.25 15.65
C ASP A 14 13.42 -16.96 15.30
N VAL A 15 12.95 -15.83 15.82
CA VAL A 15 13.57 -14.51 15.71
C VAL A 15 13.65 -13.88 17.09
N GLU A 16 14.78 -13.26 17.42
CA GLU A 16 14.97 -12.52 18.66
C GLU A 16 15.49 -11.11 18.32
N VAL A 17 14.76 -10.09 18.75
CA VAL A 17 15.19 -8.70 18.66
C VAL A 17 15.93 -8.37 19.95
N LEU A 18 17.22 -8.13 19.84
CA LEU A 18 18.12 -7.84 20.94
C LEU A 18 18.10 -6.36 21.33
N GLU A 19 17.98 -5.50 20.32
CA GLU A 19 17.99 -4.04 20.48
C GLU A 19 17.15 -3.38 19.38
N ARG A 20 16.53 -2.25 19.73
CA ARG A 20 15.83 -1.39 18.78
C ARG A 20 16.10 0.07 19.09
N GLU A 21 16.58 0.81 18.11
CA GLU A 21 16.83 2.24 18.16
C GLU A 21 16.03 2.96 17.07
N THR A 22 15.77 4.25 17.25
CA THR A 22 15.13 5.10 16.23
C THR A 22 16.09 6.24 15.85
N PRO A 23 17.05 6.00 14.94
CA PRO A 23 18.04 7.00 14.55
C PRO A 23 17.45 8.16 13.75
N PHE A 24 16.27 8.00 13.13
CA PHE A 24 15.59 9.04 12.40
C PHE A 24 14.09 9.07 12.70
N GLN A 25 13.59 10.24 13.04
CA GLN A 25 12.17 10.50 13.25
C GLN A 25 11.83 11.88 12.67
N GLY A 26 11.25 11.88 11.47
CA GLY A 26 10.66 13.03 10.80
C GLY A 26 9.21 12.75 10.46
N PHE A 27 8.76 13.10 9.25
CA PHE A 27 7.49 12.63 8.72
C PHE A 27 7.49 11.09 8.64
N PHE A 28 8.59 10.52 8.19
CA PHE A 28 8.84 9.10 8.26
C PHE A 28 9.70 8.72 9.47
N ARG A 29 9.71 7.44 9.81
CA ARG A 29 10.57 6.89 10.85
C ARG A 29 11.44 5.77 10.28
N VAL A 30 12.72 5.77 10.68
CA VAL A 30 13.63 4.67 10.44
C VAL A 30 14.08 4.10 11.78
N ASP A 31 13.84 2.82 11.99
CA ASP A 31 14.36 2.08 13.12
C ASP A 31 15.57 1.25 12.72
N THR A 32 16.51 1.08 13.63
CA THR A 32 17.59 0.10 13.53
C THR A 32 17.33 -1.02 14.54
N LEU A 33 17.36 -2.26 14.05
CA LEU A 33 17.18 -3.44 14.87
C LEU A 33 18.47 -4.26 14.86
N THR A 34 19.00 -4.60 16.04
CA THR A 34 19.96 -5.68 16.22
C THR A 34 19.16 -6.92 16.57
N LEU A 35 19.21 -7.93 15.71
CA LEU A 35 18.41 -9.14 15.85
C LEU A 35 19.20 -10.38 15.42
N ARG A 36 18.74 -11.56 15.86
CA ARG A 36 19.17 -12.85 15.34
C ARG A 36 18.00 -13.73 14.98
N HIS A 37 18.20 -14.64 14.09
CA HIS A 37 17.19 -15.61 13.69
C HIS A 37 17.79 -17.00 13.46
N LYS A 38 16.96 -18.02 13.45
CA LYS A 38 17.39 -19.38 13.12
C LYS A 38 17.73 -19.53 11.64
N HIS A 39 18.69 -20.39 11.36
CA HIS A 39 19.13 -20.74 10.02
C HIS A 39 18.51 -22.06 9.53
N TYR A 40 18.35 -22.20 8.22
CA TYR A 40 17.81 -23.42 7.60
C TYR A 40 18.69 -24.67 7.82
N ASN A 41 19.99 -24.48 8.06
CA ASN A 41 20.94 -25.54 8.42
C ASN A 41 20.99 -25.83 9.94
N GLY A 42 20.10 -25.22 10.71
CA GLY A 42 19.99 -25.38 12.16
C GLY A 42 20.76 -24.31 12.96
N GLY A 43 20.33 -24.18 14.22
CA GLY A 43 20.94 -23.23 15.15
C GLY A 43 20.52 -21.78 14.96
N TRP A 44 20.98 -20.94 15.87
CA TRP A 44 20.82 -19.48 15.82
C TRP A 44 21.95 -18.87 15.02
N GLY A 45 21.62 -17.85 14.20
CA GLY A 45 22.61 -17.00 13.56
C GLY A 45 23.25 -16.02 14.54
N GLU A 46 24.38 -15.45 14.13
CA GLU A 46 24.98 -14.33 14.83
C GLU A 46 24.08 -13.09 14.73
N PRO A 47 24.15 -12.17 15.70
CA PRO A 47 23.41 -10.92 15.65
C PRO A 47 23.72 -10.12 14.38
N VAL A 48 22.69 -9.65 13.71
CA VAL A 48 22.80 -8.79 12.52
C VAL A 48 22.04 -7.49 12.75
N ARG A 49 22.57 -6.41 12.22
CA ARG A 49 21.93 -5.10 12.25
C ARG A 49 21.13 -4.89 10.97
N ARG A 50 19.88 -4.41 11.10
CA ARG A 50 18.98 -4.10 9.98
C ARG A 50 18.31 -2.76 10.20
N GLU A 51 18.12 -2.02 9.12
CA GLU A 51 17.32 -0.80 9.11
C GLU A 51 15.91 -1.14 8.65
N LEU A 52 14.94 -0.53 9.30
CA LEU A 52 13.53 -0.69 9.01
C LEU A 52 12.88 0.67 8.77
N PHE A 53 12.44 0.91 7.54
CA PHE A 53 11.58 2.03 7.22
C PHE A 53 10.17 1.73 7.74
N VAL A 54 9.79 2.38 8.81
CA VAL A 54 8.53 2.13 9.51
C VAL A 54 7.41 2.91 8.86
N ARG A 55 6.41 2.19 8.36
CA ARG A 55 5.23 2.76 7.73
C ARG A 55 3.95 2.21 8.37
N PRO A 56 2.91 3.06 8.54
CA PRO A 56 1.57 2.56 8.85
C PRO A 56 1.04 1.65 7.74
N PRO A 57 0.08 0.79 8.05
CA PRO A 57 -0.66 0.07 7.02
C PRO A 57 -1.37 1.05 6.07
N ALA A 58 -1.59 0.61 4.84
CA ALA A 58 -2.29 1.38 3.82
C ALA A 58 -3.35 0.52 3.14
N ALA A 59 -4.31 1.17 2.52
CA ALA A 59 -5.28 0.52 1.67
C ALA A 59 -5.40 1.26 0.34
N ALA A 60 -5.81 0.54 -0.71
CA ALA A 60 -6.02 1.10 -2.03
C ALA A 60 -7.29 0.50 -2.67
N VAL A 61 -7.93 1.25 -3.56
CA VAL A 61 -9.08 0.76 -4.31
C VAL A 61 -9.00 1.13 -5.78
N LEU A 62 -9.39 0.18 -6.64
CA LEU A 62 -9.71 0.41 -8.04
C LEU A 62 -11.22 0.67 -8.16
N PRO A 63 -11.69 1.91 -8.34
CA PRO A 63 -13.07 2.17 -8.67
C PRO A 63 -13.42 1.61 -10.05
N TYR A 64 -14.48 0.84 -10.12
CA TYR A 64 -14.97 0.20 -11.34
C TYR A 64 -16.45 0.46 -11.55
N ASP A 65 -16.79 0.94 -12.75
CA ASP A 65 -18.17 1.09 -13.23
C ASP A 65 -18.53 -0.11 -14.12
N PRO A 66 -19.31 -1.07 -13.64
CA PRO A 66 -19.71 -2.23 -14.43
C PRO A 66 -20.66 -1.90 -15.59
N VAL A 67 -21.39 -0.79 -15.50
CA VAL A 67 -22.34 -0.38 -16.55
C VAL A 67 -21.61 0.22 -17.75
N ARG A 68 -20.57 1.02 -17.49
CA ARG A 68 -19.76 1.68 -18.51
C ARG A 68 -18.53 0.88 -18.93
N GLY A 69 -18.12 -0.12 -18.13
CA GLY A 69 -16.87 -0.83 -18.30
C GLY A 69 -15.66 0.10 -18.13
N GLU A 70 -15.77 1.04 -17.20
CA GLU A 70 -14.74 2.06 -16.93
C GLU A 70 -14.11 1.86 -15.57
N ILE A 71 -12.83 2.24 -15.45
CA ILE A 71 -12.10 2.37 -14.18
C ILE A 71 -11.68 3.82 -13.99
N LEU A 72 -11.40 4.20 -12.74
CA LEU A 72 -10.82 5.49 -12.42
C LEU A 72 -9.45 5.28 -11.75
N LEU A 73 -8.47 6.05 -12.20
CA LEU A 73 -7.17 6.18 -11.58
C LEU A 73 -6.93 7.65 -11.20
N VAL A 74 -6.06 7.87 -10.26
CA VAL A 74 -5.58 9.20 -9.88
C VAL A 74 -4.17 9.41 -10.44
N GLU A 75 -3.86 10.63 -10.89
CA GLU A 75 -2.52 11.02 -11.28
C GLU A 75 -1.99 12.03 -10.28
N GLN A 76 -0.83 11.74 -9.69
CA GLN A 76 -0.20 12.62 -8.72
C GLN A 76 1.32 12.53 -8.76
N PHE A 77 1.97 13.60 -8.26
CA PHE A 77 3.41 13.64 -8.12
C PHE A 77 3.89 12.68 -7.04
N ARG A 78 4.95 11.92 -7.33
CA ARG A 78 5.62 11.03 -6.39
C ARG A 78 7.12 11.27 -6.38
N VAL A 79 7.63 11.76 -5.26
CA VAL A 79 9.08 12.02 -5.09
C VAL A 79 9.93 10.77 -5.36
N GLY A 80 9.45 9.58 -5.01
CA GLY A 80 10.14 8.32 -5.25
C GLY A 80 10.30 7.95 -6.73
N ALA A 81 9.56 8.62 -7.63
CA ALA A 81 9.64 8.39 -9.07
C ALA A 81 10.62 9.32 -9.80
N LEU A 82 11.23 10.30 -9.09
CA LEU A 82 12.08 11.34 -9.70
C LEU A 82 13.27 10.78 -10.50
N GLU A 83 13.89 9.70 -10.02
CA GLU A 83 15.13 9.18 -10.62
C GLU A 83 14.90 8.01 -11.59
N TRP A 84 13.68 7.46 -11.66
CA TRP A 84 13.42 6.18 -12.32
C TRP A 84 12.43 6.24 -13.48
N ARG A 85 11.82 7.41 -13.72
CA ARG A 85 10.80 7.56 -14.74
C ARG A 85 11.00 8.86 -15.51
N ASP A 86 10.49 8.90 -16.73
CA ASP A 86 10.48 10.11 -17.58
C ASP A 86 9.62 11.23 -16.95
N THR A 87 8.68 10.85 -16.12
CA THR A 87 7.83 11.76 -15.35
C THR A 87 7.61 11.25 -13.92
N PRO A 88 7.71 12.12 -12.91
CA PRO A 88 7.39 11.77 -11.53
C PRO A 88 5.88 11.78 -11.23
N TRP A 89 5.01 12.10 -12.18
CA TRP A 89 3.56 11.94 -12.05
C TRP A 89 3.18 10.49 -12.32
N CYS A 90 2.57 9.86 -11.35
CA CYS A 90 2.21 8.44 -11.40
C CYS A 90 0.69 8.28 -11.50
N LEU A 91 0.25 7.36 -12.36
CA LEU A 91 -1.13 6.86 -12.36
C LEU A 91 -1.25 5.77 -11.30
N GLU A 92 -2.15 5.97 -10.36
CA GLU A 92 -2.28 5.14 -9.17
C GLU A 92 -3.74 4.81 -8.86
N LEU A 93 -3.95 3.81 -8.01
CA LEU A 93 -5.22 3.58 -7.34
C LEU A 93 -5.47 4.70 -6.33
N ILE A 94 -6.73 4.99 -6.03
CA ILE A 94 -7.08 5.76 -4.84
C ILE A 94 -6.55 5.02 -3.63
N ALA A 95 -5.79 5.69 -2.75
CA ALA A 95 -5.12 5.04 -1.64
C ALA A 95 -4.95 5.98 -0.44
N GLY A 96 -5.00 5.40 0.75
CA GLY A 96 -4.77 6.13 1.99
C GLY A 96 -3.97 5.33 3.01
N ILE A 97 -3.42 6.05 3.97
CA ILE A 97 -2.68 5.52 5.12
C ILE A 97 -3.65 5.38 6.29
N ALA A 98 -3.59 4.25 7.01
CA ALA A 98 -4.38 4.06 8.23
C ALA A 98 -3.76 4.89 9.37
N ASP A 99 -4.25 6.10 9.53
CA ASP A 99 -3.81 7.10 10.52
C ASP A 99 -4.81 7.28 11.68
N LYS A 100 -6.00 6.68 11.58
CA LYS A 100 -7.06 6.75 12.59
C LYS A 100 -7.20 5.42 13.34
N ASP A 101 -7.16 5.50 14.66
CA ASP A 101 -7.35 4.33 15.51
C ASP A 101 -8.72 3.68 15.28
N GLY A 102 -8.71 2.37 15.02
CA GLY A 102 -9.92 1.58 14.84
C GLY A 102 -10.59 1.71 13.47
N GLU A 103 -10.07 2.52 12.54
CA GLU A 103 -10.58 2.61 11.16
C GLU A 103 -10.24 1.32 10.41
N SER A 104 -11.25 0.65 9.84
CA SER A 104 -11.01 -0.49 8.98
C SER A 104 -10.44 -0.05 7.63
N ALA A 105 -9.69 -0.93 6.94
CA ALA A 105 -9.19 -0.64 5.59
C ALA A 105 -10.32 -0.31 4.60
N ALA A 106 -11.50 -0.88 4.79
CA ALA A 106 -12.67 -0.59 3.95
C ALA A 106 -13.24 0.81 4.23
N ASP A 107 -13.28 1.25 5.49
CA ASP A 107 -13.77 2.58 5.86
C ASP A 107 -12.77 3.66 5.42
N LEU A 108 -11.47 3.41 5.64
CA LEU A 108 -10.40 4.26 5.13
C LEU A 108 -10.59 4.54 3.64
N ILE A 109 -10.72 3.49 2.82
CA ILE A 109 -10.83 3.65 1.38
C ILE A 109 -12.13 4.32 0.92
N ARG A 110 -13.22 4.16 1.65
CA ARG A 110 -14.46 4.91 1.36
C ARG A 110 -14.27 6.40 1.58
N ARG A 111 -13.56 6.77 2.62
CA ARG A 111 -13.23 8.17 2.93
C ARG A 111 -12.32 8.75 1.85
N GLU A 112 -11.21 8.06 1.53
CA GLU A 112 -10.26 8.50 0.50
C GLU A 112 -10.91 8.64 -0.89
N ALA A 113 -11.82 7.75 -1.26
CA ALA A 113 -12.54 7.84 -2.54
C ALA A 113 -13.39 9.13 -2.65
N VAL A 114 -13.93 9.60 -1.54
CA VAL A 114 -14.64 10.88 -1.49
C VAL A 114 -13.66 12.04 -1.55
N GLU A 115 -12.58 11.99 -0.78
CA GLU A 115 -11.59 13.08 -0.66
C GLU A 115 -10.77 13.25 -1.94
N GLU A 116 -10.29 12.16 -2.55
CA GLU A 116 -9.42 12.19 -3.73
C GLU A 116 -10.15 12.23 -5.08
N ALA A 117 -11.42 11.79 -5.13
CA ALA A 117 -12.12 11.64 -6.40
C ALA A 117 -13.60 12.05 -6.37
N GLY A 118 -14.13 12.47 -5.23
CA GLY A 118 -15.56 12.79 -5.07
C GLY A 118 -16.48 11.59 -5.28
N LEU A 119 -15.99 10.35 -5.11
CA LEU A 119 -16.70 9.13 -5.41
C LEU A 119 -17.30 8.50 -4.16
N THR A 120 -18.54 8.02 -4.31
CA THR A 120 -19.15 7.12 -3.34
C THR A 120 -19.02 5.68 -3.82
N LEU A 121 -18.31 4.85 -3.04
CA LEU A 121 -18.13 3.44 -3.35
C LEU A 121 -19.32 2.61 -2.86
N GLY A 122 -19.85 1.76 -3.73
CA GLY A 122 -20.82 0.74 -3.41
C GLY A 122 -20.21 -0.51 -2.76
N THR A 123 -20.50 -1.68 -3.33
CA THR A 123 -19.88 -2.94 -2.91
C THR A 123 -18.39 -2.92 -3.18
N MET A 124 -17.59 -3.38 -2.20
CA MET A 124 -16.15 -3.52 -2.33
C MET A 124 -15.73 -4.95 -2.08
N GLU A 125 -14.82 -5.44 -2.91
CA GLU A 125 -14.24 -6.78 -2.82
C GLU A 125 -12.73 -6.67 -2.60
N PRO A 126 -12.17 -7.32 -1.55
CA PRO A 126 -10.73 -7.38 -1.36
C PRO A 126 -10.12 -8.32 -2.43
N ILE A 127 -9.07 -7.85 -3.11
CA ILE A 127 -8.40 -8.62 -4.16
C ILE A 127 -6.97 -9.00 -3.80
N ALA A 128 -6.32 -8.25 -2.92
CA ALA A 128 -4.96 -8.55 -2.48
C ALA A 128 -4.69 -7.97 -1.09
N ALA A 129 -3.82 -8.66 -0.35
CA ALA A 129 -3.18 -8.13 0.85
C ALA A 129 -1.72 -8.59 0.85
N TYR A 130 -0.78 -7.66 0.89
CA TYR A 130 0.64 -7.97 0.77
C TYR A 130 1.54 -6.92 1.43
N MET A 131 2.81 -7.26 1.56
CA MET A 131 3.87 -6.34 1.95
C MET A 131 4.65 -5.96 0.67
N PRO A 132 4.68 -4.69 0.25
CA PRO A 132 5.31 -4.29 -1.02
C PRO A 132 6.83 -4.49 -1.02
N SER A 133 7.49 -4.32 0.12
CA SER A 133 8.96 -4.47 0.22
C SER A 133 9.40 -4.91 1.63
N PRO A 134 9.10 -6.15 2.05
CA PRO A 134 9.34 -6.61 3.43
C PRO A 134 10.83 -6.72 3.79
N GLY A 135 11.73 -6.60 2.82
CA GLY A 135 13.18 -6.50 3.07
C GLY A 135 13.62 -5.21 3.73
N GLY A 136 12.83 -4.14 3.66
CA GLY A 136 13.21 -2.83 4.19
C GLY A 136 12.08 -2.04 4.85
N THR A 137 10.82 -2.43 4.68
CA THR A 137 9.68 -1.77 5.31
C THR A 137 8.69 -2.77 5.88
N ASN A 138 7.97 -2.33 6.93
CA ASN A 138 6.87 -3.08 7.52
C ASN A 138 5.50 -2.70 6.94
N GLU A 139 5.45 -1.92 5.88
CA GLU A 139 4.21 -1.52 5.23
C GLU A 139 3.37 -2.74 4.83
N ARG A 140 2.07 -2.65 5.06
CA ARG A 140 1.08 -3.63 4.60
C ARG A 140 0.07 -2.90 3.76
N LEU A 141 -0.20 -3.42 2.58
CA LEU A 141 -1.18 -2.84 1.66
C LEU A 141 -2.34 -3.82 1.46
N GLN A 142 -3.56 -3.32 1.64
CA GLN A 142 -4.77 -4.05 1.28
C GLN A 142 -5.43 -3.38 0.08
N VAL A 143 -5.70 -4.15 -0.97
CA VAL A 143 -6.25 -3.65 -2.23
C VAL A 143 -7.65 -4.19 -2.46
N PHE A 144 -8.54 -3.30 -2.90
CA PHE A 144 -9.93 -3.58 -3.21
C PHE A 144 -10.28 -3.23 -4.65
N VAL A 145 -11.30 -3.85 -5.19
CA VAL A 145 -12.13 -3.31 -6.28
C VAL A 145 -13.40 -2.76 -5.65
N GLY A 146 -13.77 -1.54 -6.00
CA GLY A 146 -15.00 -0.89 -5.50
C GLY A 146 -15.94 -0.53 -6.65
N HIS A 147 -17.20 -0.94 -6.57
CA HIS A 147 -18.19 -0.49 -7.53
C HIS A 147 -18.48 1.00 -7.33
N ALA A 148 -18.49 1.77 -8.42
CA ALA A 148 -18.81 3.20 -8.41
C ALA A 148 -19.55 3.59 -9.70
N ASP A 149 -20.41 4.58 -9.63
CA ASP A 149 -20.92 5.26 -10.82
C ASP A 149 -19.87 6.30 -11.25
N LEU A 150 -19.25 6.09 -12.40
CA LEU A 150 -18.24 6.99 -12.96
C LEU A 150 -18.83 8.01 -13.94
N ALA A 151 -20.17 8.16 -14.01
CA ALA A 151 -20.81 9.19 -14.82
C ALA A 151 -20.36 10.58 -14.33
N GLY A 152 -19.68 11.32 -15.20
CA GLY A 152 -19.19 12.67 -14.86
C GLY A 152 -17.99 12.68 -13.88
N ALA A 153 -17.50 11.53 -13.42
CA ALA A 153 -16.30 11.46 -12.60
C ALA A 153 -15.08 11.98 -13.37
N GLY A 154 -14.13 12.57 -12.66
CA GLY A 154 -12.94 13.22 -13.21
C GLY A 154 -12.82 14.64 -12.68
N GLY A 155 -11.67 15.26 -12.86
CA GLY A 155 -11.41 16.61 -12.36
C GLY A 155 -10.15 16.65 -11.49
N ILE A 156 -10.00 17.74 -10.76
CA ILE A 156 -8.87 17.98 -9.85
C ILE A 156 -9.42 18.01 -8.44
N PHE A 157 -8.82 17.20 -7.56
CA PHE A 157 -9.17 17.05 -6.16
C PHE A 157 -7.93 17.22 -5.28
N GLY A 158 -8.06 17.05 -3.99
CA GLY A 158 -7.00 17.17 -2.99
C GLY A 158 -7.14 18.44 -2.13
N CYS A 159 -6.42 18.46 -1.03
CA CYS A 159 -6.35 19.61 -0.14
C CYS A 159 -5.29 20.63 -0.60
N PRO A 160 -5.44 21.94 -0.30
CA PRO A 160 -4.46 22.97 -0.69
C PRO A 160 -3.02 22.70 -0.21
N ASP A 161 -2.88 21.95 0.88
CA ASP A 161 -1.59 21.62 1.51
C ASP A 161 -1.02 20.27 1.02
N GLU A 162 -1.78 19.53 0.21
CA GLU A 162 -1.37 18.30 -0.45
C GLU A 162 -1.26 18.53 -1.96
N ALA A 163 -0.50 17.66 -2.63
CA ALA A 163 -0.39 17.74 -4.09
C ALA A 163 -1.78 17.56 -4.73
N LEU A 164 -2.14 18.43 -5.67
CA LEU A 164 -3.37 18.29 -6.45
C LEU A 164 -3.36 16.97 -7.21
N ILE A 165 -4.48 16.26 -7.15
CA ILE A 165 -4.69 14.93 -7.73
C ILE A 165 -5.62 15.09 -8.92
N ALA A 166 -5.19 14.61 -10.10
CA ALA A 166 -6.05 14.57 -11.28
C ALA A 166 -6.70 13.19 -11.41
N CYS A 167 -8.02 13.17 -11.57
CA CYS A 167 -8.77 11.93 -11.78
C CYS A 167 -8.90 11.62 -13.27
N CYS A 168 -8.43 10.45 -13.68
CA CYS A 168 -8.42 9.97 -15.06
C CYS A 168 -9.31 8.74 -15.21
N ARG A 169 -10.26 8.77 -16.18
CA ARG A 169 -11.09 7.62 -16.50
C ARG A 169 -10.54 6.86 -17.70
N PHE A 170 -10.60 5.53 -17.61
CA PHE A 170 -10.16 4.63 -18.67
C PHE A 170 -11.27 3.66 -19.05
N ARG A 171 -11.56 3.52 -20.33
CA ARG A 171 -12.46 2.50 -20.86
C ARG A 171 -11.70 1.21 -21.18
N ARG A 172 -12.41 0.09 -21.13
CA ARG A 172 -11.93 -1.25 -21.46
C ARG A 172 -11.70 -1.44 -22.98
N ASN A 173 -10.85 -0.62 -23.58
CA ASN A 173 -10.37 -0.82 -24.95
C ASN A 173 -8.86 -1.07 -25.00
N LEU A 174 -8.26 -1.45 -23.88
CA LEU A 174 -6.88 -1.91 -23.85
C LEU A 174 -6.85 -3.32 -24.43
N PRO A 175 -6.15 -3.56 -25.54
CA PRO A 175 -5.85 -4.91 -25.97
C PRO A 175 -4.97 -5.54 -24.87
N TRP A 176 -5.42 -6.67 -24.36
CA TRP A 176 -4.66 -7.51 -23.43
C TRP A 176 -3.50 -8.16 -24.16
#